data_aebf0020d9a579fc1f6c8e6b3c30d082
#
_entry.id   aebf0020d9a579fc1f6c8e6b3c30d082
#
_cell.length_a   1.000
_cell.length_b   1.000
_cell.length_c   1.000
_cell.angle_alpha   90.00
_cell.angle_beta   90.00
_cell.angle_gamma   90.00
#
_symmetry.space_group_name_H-M   'P 1'
#
loop_
_entity.id
_entity.type
_entity.pdbx_description
1 polymer ?
#
loop_
_entity_poly.entity_id
_entity_poly.type
_entity_poly.pdbx_seq_one_letter_code
_entity_poly.pdbx_strand_id
1 'polypeptide(L)'
;MTAASVPAAPSMFAVFRKRDFSLLWLAQLISTAGSALTDLAAAIYVFRITGSALAVGLTLMVTAVPSLVVGLLAGVFVDRHDRKRILIVTCLIQAVIVGLIAVVIGIDALAIPGLYALLLLNAGIKQFFDPAHDSLIPEMANDDELAAANSFLSIAAFGSTAIGFAGAGILASIDLRVAFVIDAISFVVCAVLITLMGRYPMPMPDDEASVSVIIDNLKAGLGALFGTQVLRSLFLVGALMFFSFGLWNVLLLPMSLRELHATEFEYGLQEGLTSVGFVVGSLFMARFSGRLPESVWVFVGLLGMGICGIAYASATSIPLAILLVMISGFFNSPTSVARSVLLQRNTPRDLRGRVFSAYYVMRDVIFLLGMAGAGLADIVNVRILIAFASVLLFGAAAYALFAPGLGLASLRAARARLEEAAGAPALAGTTFRPATLADFDMLIGKLPTFARLSPQQREAFVRDAGVREVPAGTRIVEHGDTASAAYFILDGSATAGIPEDGGYRGLSTMGEGDFFGEIAALTGSPRTADVVADADSTLLEVPAEALRSTMNVPEIQRLVFSTLTSRLMRTEAADLPRLAGPDQEALRDLRTPRPSVEALPRSYTGEAAS
;
A
#
# COMPACT_ATOMS: atom_id res chain seq x y z
N MET A 1 30.27 -36.79 -2.24
CA MET A 1 29.34 -35.68 -2.54
C MET A 1 28.96 -35.08 -1.20
N THR A 2 29.64 -34.01 -0.81
CA THR A 2 29.35 -33.25 0.41
C THR A 2 28.08 -32.43 0.16
N ALA A 3 27.04 -32.67 0.93
CA ALA A 3 25.83 -31.87 0.93
C ALA A 3 26.21 -30.41 1.24
N ALA A 4 26.00 -29.53 0.27
CA ALA A 4 26.14 -28.10 0.51
C ALA A 4 25.12 -27.70 1.59
N SER A 5 25.61 -27.25 2.74
CA SER A 5 24.80 -26.72 3.82
C SER A 5 24.03 -25.52 3.30
N VAL A 6 22.70 -25.60 3.29
CA VAL A 6 21.83 -24.44 3.06
C VAL A 6 22.23 -23.39 4.10
N PRO A 7 22.63 -22.17 3.69
CA PRO A 7 22.95 -21.12 4.64
C PRO A 7 21.73 -20.87 5.53
N ALA A 8 21.95 -20.93 6.85
CA ALA A 8 20.92 -20.61 7.81
C ALA A 8 20.38 -19.20 7.53
N ALA A 9 19.05 -19.05 7.51
CA ALA A 9 18.42 -17.75 7.33
C ALA A 9 19.03 -16.74 8.33
N PRO A 10 19.43 -15.54 7.88
CA PRO A 10 20.04 -14.56 8.75
C PRO A 10 19.12 -14.25 9.93
N SER A 11 19.68 -14.17 11.12
CA SER A 11 18.95 -13.79 12.33
C SER A 11 18.24 -12.46 12.07
N MET A 12 16.95 -12.36 12.40
CA MET A 12 16.15 -11.13 12.31
C MET A 12 16.87 -9.90 12.93
N PHE A 13 17.68 -10.12 13.97
CA PHE A 13 18.49 -9.08 14.63
C PHE A 13 19.82 -8.77 13.93
N ALA A 14 20.14 -9.44 12.82
CA ALA A 14 21.41 -9.22 12.13
C ALA A 14 21.56 -7.77 11.62
N VAL A 15 20.46 -7.13 11.26
CA VAL A 15 20.43 -5.74 10.79
C VAL A 15 20.99 -4.74 11.81
N PHE A 16 20.85 -5.00 13.12
CA PHE A 16 21.41 -4.15 14.18
C PHE A 16 22.93 -4.26 14.33
N ARG A 17 23.59 -5.22 13.70
CA ARG A 17 25.05 -5.26 13.61
C ARG A 17 25.61 -4.13 12.75
N LYS A 18 24.76 -3.57 11.87
CA LYS A 18 25.10 -2.40 11.05
C LYS A 18 24.90 -1.14 11.87
N ARG A 19 26.01 -0.48 12.19
CA ARG A 19 26.02 0.72 13.05
C ARG A 19 25.06 1.80 12.55
N ASP A 20 25.05 2.06 11.26
CA ASP A 20 24.26 3.13 10.67
C ASP A 20 22.76 2.84 10.75
N PHE A 21 22.34 1.59 10.55
CA PHE A 21 20.95 1.18 10.79
C PHE A 21 20.52 1.37 12.24
N SER A 22 21.37 0.96 13.19
CA SER A 22 21.09 1.14 14.63
C SER A 22 20.96 2.61 15.01
N LEU A 23 21.81 3.48 14.45
CA LEU A 23 21.75 4.92 14.68
C LEU A 23 20.47 5.53 14.07
N LEU A 24 20.09 5.15 12.84
CA LEU A 24 18.89 5.62 12.18
C LEU A 24 17.63 5.15 12.93
N TRP A 25 17.60 3.88 13.34
CA TRP A 25 16.49 3.30 14.11
C TRP A 25 16.29 4.01 15.44
N LEU A 26 17.39 4.28 16.18
CA LEU A 26 17.33 4.99 17.45
C LEU A 26 16.92 6.46 17.27
N ALA A 27 17.42 7.12 16.21
CA ALA A 27 17.05 8.47 15.85
C ALA A 27 15.55 8.57 15.57
N GLN A 28 15.00 7.64 14.77
CA GLN A 28 13.57 7.58 14.49
C GLN A 28 12.74 7.31 15.75
N LEU A 29 13.16 6.37 16.59
CA LEU A 29 12.46 6.05 17.83
C LEU A 29 12.31 7.29 18.71
N ILE A 30 13.39 8.04 18.91
CA ILE A 30 13.43 9.23 19.76
C ILE A 30 12.61 10.37 19.15
N SER A 31 12.80 10.67 17.86
CA SER A 31 12.10 11.79 17.21
C SER A 31 10.60 11.50 17.03
N THR A 32 10.21 10.25 16.75
CA THR A 32 8.79 9.89 16.63
C THR A 32 8.08 9.98 17.99
N ALA A 33 8.73 9.57 19.08
CA ALA A 33 8.18 9.72 20.43
C ALA A 33 8.00 11.21 20.79
N GLY A 34 8.99 12.05 20.45
CA GLY A 34 8.90 13.50 20.64
C GLY A 34 7.79 14.14 19.82
N SER A 35 7.68 13.80 18.54
CA SER A 35 6.63 14.33 17.67
C SER A 35 5.23 13.93 18.16
N ALA A 36 5.03 12.67 18.57
CA ALA A 36 3.75 12.22 19.13
C ALA A 36 3.41 12.98 20.44
N LEU A 37 4.44 13.26 21.25
CA LEU A 37 4.29 14.07 22.45
C LEU A 37 3.85 15.51 22.11
N THR A 38 4.45 16.14 21.10
CA THR A 38 4.07 17.48 20.61
C THR A 38 2.66 17.51 20.04
N ASP A 39 2.28 16.53 19.21
CA ASP A 39 0.96 16.47 18.56
C ASP A 39 -0.16 16.38 19.60
N LEU A 40 -0.01 15.48 20.59
CA LEU A 40 -1.02 15.33 21.64
C LEU A 40 -1.04 16.52 22.61
N ALA A 41 0.12 17.06 22.99
CA ALA A 41 0.22 18.23 23.84
C ALA A 41 -0.42 19.46 23.19
N ALA A 42 -0.24 19.66 21.89
CA ALA A 42 -0.87 20.74 21.14
C ALA A 42 -2.40 20.61 21.13
N ALA A 43 -2.93 19.41 20.88
CA ALA A 43 -4.37 19.15 20.89
C ALA A 43 -4.98 19.40 22.29
N ILE A 44 -4.34 18.90 23.35
CA ILE A 44 -4.76 19.13 24.74
C ILE A 44 -4.70 20.64 25.09
N TYR A 45 -3.63 21.33 24.71
CA TYR A 45 -3.46 22.75 24.97
C TYR A 45 -4.58 23.57 24.32
N VAL A 46 -4.84 23.36 23.03
CA VAL A 46 -5.90 24.05 22.30
C VAL A 46 -7.27 23.76 22.92
N PHE A 47 -7.54 22.50 23.27
CA PHE A 47 -8.80 22.13 23.90
C PHE A 47 -9.00 22.77 25.28
N ARG A 48 -7.95 22.86 26.10
CA ARG A 48 -8.02 23.56 27.42
C ARG A 48 -8.39 25.03 27.30
N ILE A 49 -7.84 25.71 26.29
CA ILE A 49 -8.07 27.17 26.13
C ILE A 49 -9.42 27.45 25.48
N THR A 50 -9.76 26.70 24.41
CA THR A 50 -10.93 26.98 23.57
C THR A 50 -12.17 26.23 24.00
N GLY A 51 -11.97 25.04 24.57
CA GLY A 51 -13.03 24.07 24.80
C GLY A 51 -13.70 23.61 23.50
N SER A 52 -13.16 23.87 22.32
CA SER A 52 -13.77 23.61 21.01
C SER A 52 -13.19 22.38 20.33
N ALA A 53 -14.05 21.47 19.90
CA ALA A 53 -13.67 20.34 19.07
C ALA A 53 -13.23 20.80 17.68
N LEU A 54 -13.82 21.88 17.15
CA LEU A 54 -13.40 22.47 15.89
C LEU A 54 -11.95 22.97 15.97
N ALA A 55 -11.56 23.63 17.07
CA ALA A 55 -10.20 24.12 17.25
C ALA A 55 -9.19 22.96 17.33
N VAL A 56 -9.54 21.85 17.99
CA VAL A 56 -8.73 20.62 18.00
C VAL A 56 -8.64 20.04 16.59
N GLY A 57 -9.75 19.95 15.88
CA GLY A 57 -9.78 19.50 14.48
C GLY A 57 -8.85 20.34 13.60
N LEU A 58 -8.89 21.68 13.74
CA LEU A 58 -7.98 22.58 13.03
C LEU A 58 -6.51 22.34 13.39
N THR A 59 -6.19 22.05 14.66
CA THR A 59 -4.82 21.71 15.09
C THR A 59 -4.31 20.50 14.30
N LEU A 60 -5.11 19.43 14.24
CA LEU A 60 -4.75 18.19 13.54
C LEU A 60 -4.75 18.36 12.01
N MET A 61 -5.67 19.17 11.47
CA MET A 61 -5.69 19.48 10.04
C MET A 61 -4.46 20.27 9.60
N VAL A 62 -4.02 21.24 10.41
CA VAL A 62 -2.82 22.04 10.13
C VAL A 62 -1.57 21.17 10.03
N THR A 63 -1.47 20.08 10.79
CA THR A 63 -0.36 19.13 10.70
C THR A 63 -0.50 18.16 9.51
N ALA A 64 -1.72 17.88 9.05
CA ALA A 64 -1.96 16.94 7.96
C ALA A 64 -1.95 17.58 6.56
N VAL A 65 -2.40 18.84 6.41
CA VAL A 65 -2.47 19.54 5.11
C VAL A 65 -1.13 19.61 4.35
N PRO A 66 0.04 19.85 5.00
CA PRO A 66 1.31 19.89 4.29
C PRO A 66 1.67 18.60 3.55
N SER A 67 1.21 17.44 3.99
CA SER A 67 1.46 16.17 3.28
C SER A 67 0.89 16.18 1.87
N LEU A 68 -0.26 16.81 1.65
CA LEU A 68 -0.91 16.90 0.34
C LEU A 68 -0.21 17.87 -0.62
N VAL A 69 0.36 18.96 -0.10
CA VAL A 69 0.92 20.04 -0.92
C VAL A 69 2.45 19.92 -1.02
N VAL A 70 3.11 19.82 0.14
CA VAL A 70 4.57 19.81 0.22
C VAL A 70 5.13 18.42 -0.05
N GLY A 71 4.43 17.34 0.35
CA GLY A 71 4.90 15.97 0.20
C GLY A 71 5.26 15.59 -1.24
N LEU A 72 4.45 16.04 -2.22
CA LEU A 72 4.73 15.80 -3.64
C LEU A 72 6.00 16.50 -4.13
N LEU A 73 6.29 17.69 -3.62
CA LEU A 73 7.47 18.47 -3.98
C LEU A 73 8.72 17.95 -3.25
N ALA A 74 8.54 17.52 -2.01
CA ALA A 74 9.63 17.04 -1.16
C ALA A 74 10.32 15.81 -1.75
N GLY A 75 9.56 14.85 -2.32
CA GLY A 75 10.13 13.68 -2.98
C GLY A 75 11.09 14.06 -4.10
N VAL A 76 10.67 14.94 -5.03
CA VAL A 76 11.53 15.44 -6.14
C VAL A 76 12.78 16.16 -5.62
N PHE A 77 12.65 16.91 -4.53
CA PHE A 77 13.76 17.61 -3.93
C PHE A 77 14.78 16.63 -3.32
N VAL A 78 14.29 15.61 -2.59
CA VAL A 78 15.12 14.59 -1.93
C VAL A 78 15.91 13.76 -2.94
N ASP A 79 15.30 13.42 -4.08
CA ASP A 79 15.95 12.65 -5.14
C ASP A 79 17.14 13.38 -5.80
N ARG A 80 17.24 14.69 -5.62
CA ARG A 80 18.31 15.53 -6.19
C ARG A 80 19.36 15.99 -5.19
N HIS A 81 19.20 15.70 -3.90
CA HIS A 81 20.05 16.24 -2.86
C HIS A 81 20.59 15.15 -1.92
N ASP A 82 21.64 15.49 -1.17
CA ASP A 82 22.23 14.61 -0.14
C ASP A 82 21.21 14.31 0.96
N ARG A 83 20.71 13.07 0.98
CA ARG A 83 19.67 12.58 1.90
C ARG A 83 20.07 12.75 3.35
N LYS A 84 21.34 12.45 3.71
CA LYS A 84 21.86 12.63 5.06
C LYS A 84 21.84 14.09 5.50
N ARG A 85 22.22 15.02 4.61
CA ARG A 85 22.16 16.45 4.91
C ARG A 85 20.72 16.93 5.08
N ILE A 86 19.80 16.47 4.25
CA ILE A 86 18.37 16.77 4.39
C ILE A 86 17.89 16.36 5.78
N LEU A 87 18.17 15.13 6.22
CA LEU A 87 17.76 14.64 7.53
C LEU A 87 18.31 15.50 8.67
N ILE A 88 19.59 15.87 8.63
CA ILE A 88 20.21 16.71 9.67
C ILE A 88 19.57 18.10 9.69
N VAL A 89 19.45 18.75 8.53
CA VAL A 89 18.92 20.12 8.43
C VAL A 89 17.45 20.16 8.85
N THR A 90 16.65 19.21 8.41
CA THR A 90 15.23 19.12 8.81
C THR A 90 15.09 18.93 10.31
N CYS A 91 15.86 18.03 10.94
CA CYS A 91 15.85 17.87 12.40
C CYS A 91 16.21 19.17 13.13
N LEU A 92 17.25 19.88 12.69
CA LEU A 92 17.66 21.14 13.33
C LEU A 92 16.60 22.24 13.18
N ILE A 93 15.99 22.36 12.01
CA ILE A 93 14.90 23.31 11.77
C ILE A 93 13.70 22.95 12.64
N GLN A 94 13.31 21.68 12.71
CA GLN A 94 12.21 21.21 13.57
C GLN A 94 12.50 21.46 15.05
N ALA A 95 13.73 21.24 15.52
CA ALA A 95 14.14 21.57 16.89
C ALA A 95 13.89 23.04 17.23
N VAL A 96 14.24 23.96 16.33
CA VAL A 96 14.01 25.39 16.50
C VAL A 96 12.50 25.71 16.50
N ILE A 97 11.75 25.19 15.52
CA ILE A 97 10.33 25.47 15.39
C ILE A 97 9.57 24.97 16.64
N VAL A 98 9.81 23.73 17.06
CA VAL A 98 9.13 23.13 18.22
C VAL A 98 9.57 23.82 19.53
N GLY A 99 10.85 24.19 19.66
CA GLY A 99 11.32 25.01 20.76
C GLY A 99 10.64 26.39 20.84
N LEU A 100 10.36 27.02 19.69
CA LEU A 100 9.60 28.27 19.62
C LEU A 100 8.14 28.08 20.05
N ILE A 101 7.51 26.92 19.82
CA ILE A 101 6.17 26.64 20.32
C ILE A 101 6.13 26.80 21.85
N ALA A 102 7.10 26.25 22.59
CA ALA A 102 7.16 26.35 24.03
C ALA A 102 7.21 27.82 24.54
N VAL A 103 7.79 28.73 23.73
CA VAL A 103 7.83 30.16 24.04
C VAL A 103 6.51 30.86 23.69
N VAL A 104 6.00 30.60 22.47
CA VAL A 104 4.84 31.29 21.90
C VAL A 104 3.55 31.00 22.67
N ILE A 105 3.36 29.78 23.15
CA ILE A 105 2.19 29.42 23.98
C ILE A 105 2.17 30.12 25.35
N GLY A 106 3.27 30.78 25.76
CA GLY A 106 3.36 31.62 26.93
C GLY A 106 2.93 33.08 26.70
N ILE A 107 2.60 33.45 25.46
CA ILE A 107 2.20 34.82 25.07
C ILE A 107 0.74 34.80 24.64
N ASP A 108 -0.18 35.21 25.51
CA ASP A 108 -1.62 35.03 25.32
C ASP A 108 -2.14 35.45 23.94
N ALA A 109 -1.70 36.60 23.42
CA ALA A 109 -2.14 37.10 22.11
C ALA A 109 -1.66 36.24 20.92
N LEU A 110 -0.56 35.50 21.07
CA LEU A 110 0.07 34.67 20.01
C LEU A 110 -0.14 33.18 20.23
N ALA A 111 -0.67 32.76 21.36
CA ALA A 111 -0.69 31.37 21.79
C ALA A 111 -1.32 30.45 20.74
N ILE A 112 -2.54 30.70 20.29
CA ILE A 112 -3.21 29.84 19.29
C ILE A 112 -2.76 30.14 17.86
N PRO A 113 -2.74 31.38 17.35
CA PRO A 113 -2.29 31.66 16.00
C PRO A 113 -0.84 31.27 15.76
N GLY A 114 0.03 31.54 16.73
CA GLY A 114 1.45 31.17 16.65
C GLY A 114 1.67 29.66 16.71
N LEU A 115 0.91 28.95 17.56
CA LEU A 115 0.94 27.48 17.61
C LEU A 115 0.57 26.89 16.24
N TYR A 116 -0.55 27.32 15.63
CA TYR A 116 -0.96 26.83 14.32
C TYR A 116 0.08 27.12 13.23
N ALA A 117 0.64 28.34 13.21
CA ALA A 117 1.67 28.69 12.24
C ALA A 117 2.93 27.83 12.39
N LEU A 118 3.38 27.62 13.63
CA LEU A 118 4.58 26.80 13.90
C LEU A 118 4.33 25.31 13.63
N LEU A 119 3.14 24.78 13.97
CA LEU A 119 2.76 23.40 13.62
C LEU A 119 2.69 23.20 12.10
N LEU A 120 2.14 24.15 11.36
CA LEU A 120 2.11 24.11 9.90
C LEU A 120 3.52 24.07 9.30
N LEU A 121 4.41 24.94 9.79
CA LEU A 121 5.81 24.96 9.35
C LEU A 121 6.53 23.65 9.70
N ASN A 122 6.35 23.16 10.94
CA ASN A 122 6.95 21.91 11.39
C ASN A 122 6.51 20.72 10.51
N ALA A 123 5.21 20.62 10.27
CA ALA A 123 4.66 19.57 9.40
C ALA A 123 5.13 19.70 7.94
N GLY A 124 5.31 20.94 7.43
CA GLY A 124 5.90 21.19 6.11
C GLY A 124 7.34 20.70 6.01
N ILE A 125 8.17 20.98 7.00
CA ILE A 125 9.57 20.53 7.05
C ILE A 125 9.66 19.01 7.17
N LYS A 126 8.77 18.38 7.93
CA LYS A 126 8.70 16.93 8.08
C LYS A 126 8.52 16.21 6.74
N GLN A 127 7.83 16.81 5.75
CA GLN A 127 7.63 16.20 4.44
C GLN A 127 8.94 15.91 3.69
N PHE A 128 10.03 16.58 4.02
CA PHE A 128 11.36 16.30 3.45
C PHE A 128 12.10 15.21 4.22
N PHE A 129 11.77 15.03 5.49
CA PHE A 129 12.41 14.02 6.33
C PHE A 129 12.03 12.60 5.89
N ASP A 130 10.73 12.31 5.76
CA ASP A 130 10.23 10.95 5.54
C ASP A 130 10.77 10.32 4.24
N PRO A 131 10.74 10.96 3.05
CA PRO A 131 11.33 10.39 1.83
C PRO A 131 12.85 10.21 1.92
N ALA A 132 13.56 11.15 2.58
CA ALA A 132 15.00 11.05 2.76
C ALA A 132 15.38 9.86 3.67
N HIS A 133 14.59 9.64 4.73
CA HIS A 133 14.73 8.51 5.64
C HIS A 133 14.50 7.18 4.92
N ASP A 134 13.37 7.03 4.22
CA ASP A 134 12.96 5.78 3.59
C ASP A 134 13.92 5.39 2.45
N SER A 135 14.46 6.37 1.75
CA SER A 135 15.42 6.12 0.66
C SER A 135 16.82 5.71 1.13
N LEU A 136 17.16 5.88 2.42
CA LEU A 136 18.43 5.39 2.98
C LEU A 136 18.36 3.93 3.45
N ILE A 137 17.18 3.39 3.70
CA ILE A 137 17.01 2.02 4.22
C ILE A 137 17.61 0.96 3.29
N PRO A 138 17.35 0.98 1.96
CA PRO A 138 17.94 0.02 1.04
C PRO A 138 19.46 0.13 0.89
N GLU A 139 20.04 1.30 1.24
CA GLU A 139 21.49 1.49 1.21
C GLU A 139 22.18 0.92 2.46
N MET A 140 21.42 0.70 3.54
CA MET A 140 21.92 0.19 4.82
C MET A 140 21.66 -1.31 5.00
N ALA A 141 20.56 -1.84 4.45
CA ALA A 141 20.15 -3.22 4.58
C ALA A 141 20.40 -3.98 3.26
N ASN A 142 20.87 -5.23 3.36
CA ASN A 142 20.91 -6.12 2.18
C ASN A 142 19.49 -6.58 1.83
N ASP A 143 19.28 -7.10 0.61
CA ASP A 143 17.95 -7.55 0.18
C ASP A 143 17.30 -8.55 1.14
N ASP A 144 18.09 -9.47 1.72
CA ASP A 144 17.64 -10.47 2.70
C ASP A 144 17.26 -9.86 4.07
N GLU A 145 17.76 -8.66 4.37
CA GLU A 145 17.56 -7.95 5.65
C GLU A 145 16.48 -6.88 5.55
N LEU A 146 16.08 -6.44 4.34
CA LEU A 146 15.12 -5.35 4.14
C LEU A 146 13.77 -5.59 4.84
N ALA A 147 13.28 -6.83 4.83
CA ALA A 147 12.03 -7.17 5.50
C ALA A 147 12.15 -7.00 7.02
N ALA A 148 13.28 -7.43 7.62
CA ALA A 148 13.55 -7.26 9.04
C ALA A 148 13.75 -5.77 9.39
N ALA A 149 14.50 -5.02 8.57
CA ALA A 149 14.71 -3.59 8.75
C ALA A 149 13.39 -2.82 8.79
N ASN A 150 12.52 -3.01 7.79
CA ASN A 150 11.21 -2.37 7.74
C ASN A 150 10.30 -2.76 8.92
N SER A 151 10.37 -4.01 9.36
CA SER A 151 9.63 -4.48 10.54
C SER A 151 10.07 -3.75 11.82
N PHE A 152 11.38 -3.62 12.05
CA PHE A 152 11.90 -2.89 13.21
C PHE A 152 11.61 -1.39 13.14
N LEU A 153 11.65 -0.77 11.98
CA LEU A 153 11.26 0.62 11.79
C LEU A 153 9.77 0.84 12.09
N SER A 154 8.92 -0.09 11.67
CA SER A 154 7.48 -0.06 12.01
C SER A 154 7.24 -0.20 13.51
N ILE A 155 7.98 -1.11 14.19
CA ILE A 155 7.91 -1.26 15.64
C ILE A 155 8.38 0.03 16.34
N ALA A 156 9.46 0.67 15.84
CA ALA A 156 9.90 1.95 16.36
C ALA A 156 8.81 3.02 16.20
N ALA A 157 8.20 3.15 15.03
CA ALA A 157 7.17 4.13 14.77
C ALA A 157 5.96 3.97 15.71
N PHE A 158 5.32 2.79 15.73
CA PHE A 158 4.13 2.57 16.56
C PHE A 158 4.42 2.55 18.07
N GLY A 159 5.53 1.92 18.48
CA GLY A 159 5.93 1.87 19.88
C GLY A 159 6.28 3.25 20.43
N SER A 160 6.99 4.07 19.67
CA SER A 160 7.35 5.43 20.04
C SER A 160 6.13 6.34 20.14
N THR A 161 5.16 6.18 19.22
CA THR A 161 3.90 6.94 19.29
C THR A 161 3.15 6.65 20.58
N ALA A 162 3.07 5.38 20.99
CA ALA A 162 2.44 5.01 22.27
C ALA A 162 3.15 5.65 23.49
N ILE A 163 4.50 5.65 23.48
CA ILE A 163 5.30 6.28 24.54
C ILE A 163 5.08 7.79 24.55
N GLY A 164 5.09 8.43 23.38
CA GLY A 164 4.89 9.87 23.23
C GLY A 164 3.51 10.31 23.75
N PHE A 165 2.45 9.60 23.39
CA PHE A 165 1.10 9.90 23.84
C PHE A 165 0.93 9.72 25.35
N ALA A 166 1.44 8.64 25.93
CA ALA A 166 1.43 8.44 27.38
C ALA A 166 2.24 9.55 28.08
N GLY A 167 3.40 9.91 27.52
CA GLY A 167 4.23 11.01 28.02
C GLY A 167 3.53 12.37 27.97
N ALA A 168 2.83 12.67 26.89
CA ALA A 168 2.06 13.90 26.76
C ALA A 168 0.96 14.00 27.84
N GLY A 169 0.25 12.89 28.09
CA GLY A 169 -0.75 12.83 29.14
C GLY A 169 -0.16 13.09 30.55
N ILE A 170 1.02 12.55 30.85
CA ILE A 170 1.73 12.82 32.10
C ILE A 170 2.14 14.30 32.19
N LEU A 171 2.76 14.84 31.15
CA LEU A 171 3.24 16.22 31.12
C LEU A 171 2.10 17.23 31.12
N ALA A 172 0.95 16.86 30.59
CA ALA A 172 -0.25 17.70 30.65
C ALA A 172 -0.69 18.00 32.09
N SER A 173 -0.45 17.11 33.05
CA SER A 173 -0.74 17.35 34.46
C SER A 173 0.30 18.23 35.17
N ILE A 174 1.47 18.47 34.56
CA ILE A 174 2.58 19.25 35.11
C ILE A 174 2.68 20.60 34.38
N ASP A 175 3.23 20.60 33.19
CA ASP A 175 3.34 21.74 32.28
C ASP A 175 3.51 21.27 30.85
N LEU A 176 2.55 21.60 29.98
CA LEU A 176 2.58 21.24 28.55
C LEU A 176 3.78 21.84 27.79
N ARG A 177 4.38 22.93 28.27
CA ARG A 177 5.59 23.51 27.64
C ARG A 177 6.75 22.55 27.66
N VAL A 178 6.86 21.74 28.72
CA VAL A 178 7.92 20.73 28.85
C VAL A 178 7.85 19.70 27.73
N ALA A 179 6.65 19.36 27.25
CA ALA A 179 6.46 18.46 26.12
C ALA A 179 7.17 18.96 24.86
N PHE A 180 6.97 20.23 24.51
CA PHE A 180 7.60 20.85 23.32
C PHE A 180 9.12 20.98 23.49
N VAL A 181 9.60 21.26 24.71
CA VAL A 181 11.05 21.33 25.00
C VAL A 181 11.69 19.95 24.85
N ILE A 182 11.06 18.90 25.36
CA ILE A 182 11.54 17.52 25.22
C ILE A 182 11.60 17.12 23.75
N ASP A 183 10.59 17.46 22.95
CA ASP A 183 10.58 17.16 21.53
C ASP A 183 11.65 17.98 20.78
N ALA A 184 11.83 19.24 21.09
CA ALA A 184 12.91 20.03 20.51
C ALA A 184 14.29 19.39 20.78
N ILE A 185 14.51 18.88 22.01
CA ILE A 185 15.72 18.15 22.37
C ILE A 185 15.80 16.83 21.58
N SER A 186 14.67 16.11 21.41
CA SER A 186 14.62 14.87 20.64
C SER A 186 15.11 15.05 19.20
N PHE A 187 14.73 16.15 18.55
CA PHE A 187 15.21 16.49 17.21
C PHE A 187 16.72 16.82 17.19
N VAL A 188 17.24 17.49 18.21
CA VAL A 188 18.69 17.71 18.33
C VAL A 188 19.44 16.39 18.46
N VAL A 189 18.95 15.48 19.32
CA VAL A 189 19.52 14.14 19.50
C VAL A 189 19.45 13.35 18.19
N CYS A 190 18.32 13.42 17.47
CA CYS A 190 18.15 12.83 16.16
C CYS A 190 19.23 13.34 15.17
N ALA A 191 19.41 14.67 15.07
CA ALA A 191 20.43 15.27 14.21
C ALA A 191 21.85 14.80 14.56
N VAL A 192 22.17 14.68 15.85
CA VAL A 192 23.46 14.17 16.32
C VAL A 192 23.65 12.71 15.90
N LEU A 193 22.67 11.84 16.14
CA LEU A 193 22.75 10.42 15.78
C LEU A 193 22.94 10.24 14.26
N ILE A 194 22.20 11.00 13.44
CA ILE A 194 22.34 10.97 11.98
C ILE A 194 23.71 11.50 11.54
N THR A 195 24.26 12.51 12.23
CA THR A 195 25.59 13.03 11.91
C THR A 195 26.68 11.96 12.14
N LEU A 196 26.52 11.09 13.12
CA LEU A 196 27.43 10.00 13.43
C LEU A 196 27.41 8.83 12.43
N MET A 197 26.43 8.78 11.53
CA MET A 197 26.35 7.80 10.45
C MET A 197 27.42 8.05 9.40
N GLY A 198 27.70 7.03 8.57
CA GLY A 198 28.58 7.12 7.41
C GLY A 198 28.09 8.10 6.35
N ARG A 199 28.90 8.26 5.30
CA ARG A 199 28.49 9.02 4.10
C ARG A 199 27.83 8.07 3.10
N TYR A 200 26.77 8.52 2.47
CA TYR A 200 26.05 7.79 1.44
C TYR A 200 26.27 8.46 0.07
N PRO A 201 26.25 7.68 -1.02
CA PRO A 201 26.35 8.23 -2.37
C PRO A 201 25.25 9.27 -2.60
N MET A 202 25.60 10.33 -3.33
CA MET A 202 24.58 11.29 -3.78
C MET A 202 23.75 10.62 -4.88
N PRO A 203 22.42 10.69 -4.83
CA PRO A 203 21.58 10.14 -5.89
C PRO A 203 21.95 10.80 -7.23
N MET A 204 21.96 10.02 -8.31
CA MET A 204 22.04 10.60 -9.65
C MET A 204 20.71 11.31 -9.93
N PRO A 205 20.74 12.55 -10.40
CA PRO A 205 19.53 13.28 -10.76
C PRO A 205 18.74 12.50 -11.81
N ASP A 206 17.49 12.21 -11.53
CA ASP A 206 16.56 11.73 -12.54
C ASP A 206 16.00 12.96 -13.28
N ASP A 207 16.44 13.15 -14.54
CA ASP A 207 16.07 14.31 -15.34
C ASP A 207 14.56 14.37 -15.66
N GLU A 208 13.86 13.24 -15.50
CA GLU A 208 12.42 13.14 -15.77
C GLU A 208 11.53 13.54 -14.58
N ALA A 209 12.08 13.70 -13.38
CA ALA A 209 11.30 14.06 -12.20
C ALA A 209 10.85 15.53 -12.25
N SER A 210 9.62 15.77 -12.69
CA SER A 210 8.97 17.09 -12.73
C SER A 210 7.59 17.06 -12.11
N VAL A 211 7.10 18.21 -11.66
CA VAL A 211 5.74 18.33 -11.08
C VAL A 211 4.65 17.93 -12.08
N SER A 212 4.85 18.19 -13.38
CA SER A 212 3.91 17.76 -14.43
C SER A 212 3.80 16.25 -14.50
N VAL A 213 4.91 15.52 -14.42
CA VAL A 213 4.93 14.05 -14.41
C VAL A 213 4.20 13.51 -13.18
N ILE A 214 4.34 14.14 -12.01
CA ILE A 214 3.60 13.76 -10.80
C ILE A 214 2.10 13.92 -11.00
N ILE A 215 1.66 15.06 -11.53
CA ILE A 215 0.23 15.32 -11.79
C ILE A 215 -0.33 14.33 -12.82
N ASP A 216 0.41 14.03 -13.87
CA ASP A 216 -0.03 13.08 -14.90
C ASP A 216 -0.05 11.63 -14.34
N ASN A 217 0.90 11.27 -13.50
CA ASN A 217 0.88 10.01 -12.77
C ASN A 217 -0.31 9.91 -11.81
N LEU A 218 -0.66 11.00 -11.11
CA LEU A 218 -1.84 11.06 -10.24
C LEU A 218 -3.13 10.89 -11.04
N LYS A 219 -3.28 11.59 -12.18
CA LYS A 219 -4.44 11.44 -13.08
C LYS A 219 -4.55 10.01 -13.62
N ALA A 220 -3.44 9.42 -14.06
CA ALA A 220 -3.42 8.04 -14.54
C ALA A 220 -3.78 7.05 -13.42
N GLY A 221 -3.28 7.29 -12.20
CA GLY A 221 -3.63 6.51 -11.02
C GLY A 221 -5.11 6.61 -10.66
N LEU A 222 -5.70 7.81 -10.69
CA LEU A 222 -7.14 8.01 -10.48
C LEU A 222 -7.96 7.32 -11.58
N GLY A 223 -7.55 7.44 -12.85
CA GLY A 223 -8.20 6.74 -13.96
C GLY A 223 -8.22 5.23 -13.75
N ALA A 224 -7.11 4.63 -13.35
CA ALA A 224 -7.03 3.20 -13.06
C ALA A 224 -7.85 2.81 -11.81
N LEU A 225 -7.83 3.64 -10.76
CA LEU A 225 -8.57 3.41 -9.51
C LEU A 225 -10.09 3.35 -9.75
N PHE A 226 -10.62 4.25 -10.59
CA PHE A 226 -12.05 4.30 -10.91
C PHE A 226 -12.44 3.43 -12.11
N GLY A 227 -11.50 3.08 -12.98
CA GLY A 227 -11.71 2.23 -14.15
C GLY A 227 -11.95 0.76 -13.79
N THR A 228 -11.34 0.27 -12.74
CA THR A 228 -11.48 -1.14 -12.31
C THR A 228 -12.53 -1.27 -11.21
N GLN A 229 -13.49 -2.17 -11.41
CA GLN A 229 -14.62 -2.36 -10.47
C GLN A 229 -14.18 -2.72 -9.05
N VAL A 230 -13.16 -3.59 -8.93
CA VAL A 230 -12.61 -3.99 -7.62
C VAL A 230 -11.93 -2.83 -6.91
N LEU A 231 -11.10 -2.05 -7.62
CA LEU A 231 -10.40 -0.90 -7.04
C LEU A 231 -11.37 0.21 -6.64
N ARG A 232 -12.40 0.46 -7.45
CA ARG A 232 -13.47 1.40 -7.12
C ARG A 232 -14.25 0.96 -5.89
N SER A 233 -14.59 -0.32 -5.77
CA SER A 233 -15.25 -0.86 -4.57
C SER A 233 -14.37 -0.72 -3.33
N LEU A 234 -13.09 -1.03 -3.45
CA LEU A 234 -12.12 -0.90 -2.37
C LEU A 234 -11.92 0.56 -1.95
N PHE A 235 -11.96 1.48 -2.91
CA PHE A 235 -11.92 2.92 -2.64
C PHE A 235 -13.16 3.38 -1.87
N LEU A 236 -14.37 2.96 -2.26
CA LEU A 236 -15.62 3.34 -1.59
C LEU A 236 -15.68 2.82 -0.15
N VAL A 237 -15.26 1.56 0.09
CA VAL A 237 -15.08 1.04 1.46
C VAL A 237 -14.11 1.90 2.24
N GLY A 238 -12.95 2.22 1.64
CA GLY A 238 -11.93 3.08 2.23
C GLY A 238 -12.45 4.49 2.53
N ALA A 239 -13.24 5.07 1.64
CA ALA A 239 -13.80 6.41 1.81
C ALA A 239 -14.67 6.54 3.06
N LEU A 240 -15.61 5.60 3.25
CA LEU A 240 -16.45 5.57 4.46
C LEU A 240 -15.60 5.38 5.72
N MET A 241 -14.62 4.47 5.65
CA MET A 241 -13.72 4.18 6.77
C MET A 241 -12.85 5.40 7.13
N PHE A 242 -12.20 6.05 6.16
CA PHE A 242 -11.31 7.18 6.43
C PHE A 242 -12.06 8.43 6.87
N PHE A 243 -13.25 8.66 6.35
CA PHE A 243 -14.11 9.73 6.86
C PHE A 243 -14.48 9.50 8.33
N SER A 244 -14.88 8.25 8.66
CA SER A 244 -15.13 7.84 10.03
C SER A 244 -13.89 8.03 10.93
N PHE A 245 -12.72 7.64 10.45
CA PHE A 245 -11.47 7.80 11.19
C PHE A 245 -11.09 9.27 11.42
N GLY A 246 -11.36 10.15 10.44
CA GLY A 246 -11.18 11.59 10.59
C GLY A 246 -12.07 12.15 11.70
N LEU A 247 -13.34 11.74 11.76
CA LEU A 247 -14.24 12.08 12.87
C LEU A 247 -13.68 11.58 14.21
N TRP A 248 -13.32 10.29 14.29
CA TRP A 248 -12.81 9.67 15.50
C TRP A 248 -11.56 10.35 16.04
N ASN A 249 -10.63 10.70 15.17
CA ASN A 249 -9.36 11.33 15.53
C ASN A 249 -9.53 12.62 16.33
N VAL A 250 -10.55 13.39 16.03
CA VAL A 250 -10.88 14.65 16.74
C VAL A 250 -11.79 14.39 17.93
N LEU A 251 -12.80 13.51 17.78
CA LEU A 251 -13.86 13.34 18.78
C LEU A 251 -13.42 12.59 20.04
N LEU A 252 -12.31 11.83 19.98
CA LEU A 252 -11.77 11.10 21.14
C LEU A 252 -11.43 12.05 22.29
N LEU A 253 -10.82 13.20 22.02
CA LEU A 253 -10.41 14.14 23.05
C LEU A 253 -11.62 14.75 23.80
N PRO A 254 -12.63 15.39 23.14
CA PRO A 254 -13.79 15.91 23.84
C PRO A 254 -14.64 14.80 24.48
N MET A 255 -14.72 13.62 23.91
CA MET A 255 -15.39 12.47 24.53
C MET A 255 -14.73 12.08 25.85
N SER A 256 -13.41 11.96 25.87
CA SER A 256 -12.68 11.57 27.07
C SER A 256 -12.74 12.65 28.15
N LEU A 257 -12.43 13.90 27.83
CA LEU A 257 -12.29 14.96 28.83
C LEU A 257 -13.63 15.54 29.27
N ARG A 258 -14.62 15.73 28.36
CA ARG A 258 -15.92 16.33 28.70
C ARG A 258 -16.95 15.32 29.17
N GLU A 259 -17.10 14.20 28.42
CA GLU A 259 -18.19 13.26 28.66
C GLU A 259 -17.84 12.21 29.72
N LEU A 260 -16.58 11.74 29.69
CA LEU A 260 -16.09 10.73 30.63
C LEU A 260 -15.39 11.33 31.85
N HIS A 261 -15.10 12.64 31.82
CA HIS A 261 -14.33 13.34 32.85
C HIS A 261 -12.96 12.70 33.12
N ALA A 262 -12.33 12.17 32.06
CA ALA A 262 -10.99 11.60 32.12
C ALA A 262 -9.95 12.67 32.43
N THR A 263 -8.89 12.28 33.11
CA THR A 263 -7.68 13.08 33.18
C THR A 263 -6.94 13.04 31.84
N GLU A 264 -6.07 14.03 31.58
CA GLU A 264 -5.25 14.01 30.37
C GLU A 264 -4.30 12.81 30.31
N PHE A 265 -3.87 12.31 31.47
CA PHE A 265 -3.09 11.07 31.54
C PHE A 265 -3.89 9.87 31.06
N GLU A 266 -5.14 9.73 31.47
CA GLU A 266 -6.02 8.64 31.03
C GLU A 266 -6.33 8.74 29.54
N TYR A 267 -6.47 9.97 29.01
CA TYR A 267 -6.59 10.19 27.57
C TYR A 267 -5.31 9.80 26.81
N GLY A 268 -4.14 10.24 27.30
CA GLY A 268 -2.86 9.83 26.70
C GLY A 268 -2.63 8.32 26.76
N LEU A 269 -3.05 7.67 27.84
CA LEU A 269 -3.01 6.21 27.99
C LEU A 269 -3.97 5.54 26.97
N GLN A 270 -5.17 6.08 26.76
CA GLN A 270 -6.13 5.61 25.79
C GLN A 270 -5.56 5.64 24.37
N GLU A 271 -4.95 6.75 23.96
CA GLU A 271 -4.29 6.88 22.66
C GLU A 271 -3.09 5.92 22.51
N GLY A 272 -2.26 5.82 23.54
CA GLY A 272 -1.12 4.89 23.53
C GLY A 272 -1.54 3.43 23.43
N LEU A 273 -2.57 3.01 24.16
CA LEU A 273 -3.06 1.64 24.14
C LEU A 273 -3.79 1.29 22.83
N THR A 274 -4.31 2.26 22.09
CA THR A 274 -4.79 2.05 20.72
C THR A 274 -3.68 1.52 19.81
N SER A 275 -2.49 2.10 19.89
CA SER A 275 -1.30 1.65 19.15
C SER A 275 -0.86 0.25 19.56
N VAL A 276 -0.93 -0.08 20.85
CA VAL A 276 -0.68 -1.44 21.35
C VAL A 276 -1.68 -2.43 20.76
N GLY A 277 -2.98 -2.08 20.74
CA GLY A 277 -4.02 -2.88 20.09
C GLY A 277 -3.70 -3.17 18.62
N PHE A 278 -3.27 -2.14 17.88
CA PHE A 278 -2.87 -2.29 16.47
C PHE A 278 -1.69 -3.25 16.29
N VAL A 279 -0.65 -3.15 17.14
CA VAL A 279 0.51 -4.05 17.09
C VAL A 279 0.09 -5.51 17.36
N VAL A 280 -0.74 -5.75 18.38
CA VAL A 280 -1.25 -7.10 18.69
C VAL A 280 -2.09 -7.64 17.52
N GLY A 281 -2.92 -6.81 16.92
CA GLY A 281 -3.70 -7.15 15.71
C GLY A 281 -2.81 -7.48 14.51
N SER A 282 -1.68 -6.77 14.34
CA SER A 282 -0.71 -7.04 13.28
C SER A 282 -0.03 -8.40 13.45
N LEU A 283 0.38 -8.73 14.68
CA LEU A 283 0.95 -10.05 15.01
C LEU A 283 -0.07 -11.17 14.78
N PHE A 284 -1.32 -10.93 15.17
CA PHE A 284 -2.42 -11.86 14.89
C PHE A 284 -2.60 -12.06 13.38
N MET A 285 -2.60 -10.99 12.60
CA MET A 285 -2.74 -11.04 11.15
C MET A 285 -1.57 -11.75 10.48
N ALA A 286 -0.35 -11.55 10.94
CA ALA A 286 0.83 -12.27 10.45
C ALA A 286 0.70 -13.80 10.59
N ARG A 287 0.00 -14.28 11.66
CA ARG A 287 -0.20 -15.72 11.92
C ARG A 287 -1.42 -16.30 11.19
N PHE A 288 -2.46 -15.49 10.96
CA PHE A 288 -3.78 -16.01 10.56
C PHE A 288 -4.26 -15.46 9.19
N SER A 289 -3.49 -14.62 8.50
CA SER A 289 -3.89 -13.98 7.23
C SER A 289 -4.33 -14.96 6.15
N GLY A 290 -3.70 -16.13 6.06
CA GLY A 290 -4.04 -17.17 5.06
C GLY A 290 -5.31 -17.98 5.36
N ARG A 291 -5.94 -17.81 6.53
CA ARG A 291 -7.12 -18.62 6.90
C ARG A 291 -8.45 -18.14 6.32
N LEU A 292 -8.54 -16.89 5.99
CA LEU A 292 -9.75 -16.26 5.44
C LEU A 292 -9.37 -15.37 4.24
N PRO A 293 -10.27 -15.20 3.27
CA PRO A 293 -10.10 -14.23 2.20
C PRO A 293 -9.89 -12.81 2.74
N GLU A 294 -9.12 -12.00 2.04
CA GLU A 294 -8.82 -10.63 2.45
C GLU A 294 -10.08 -9.78 2.63
N SER A 295 -11.09 -9.97 1.79
CA SER A 295 -12.39 -9.26 1.90
C SER A 295 -13.12 -9.57 3.21
N VAL A 296 -12.98 -10.80 3.73
CA VAL A 296 -13.55 -11.20 5.02
C VAL A 296 -12.81 -10.51 6.16
N TRP A 297 -11.50 -10.40 6.08
CA TRP A 297 -10.70 -9.65 7.07
C TRP A 297 -11.09 -8.17 7.11
N VAL A 298 -11.29 -7.55 5.94
CA VAL A 298 -11.80 -6.16 5.86
C VAL A 298 -13.17 -6.06 6.53
N PHE A 299 -14.09 -6.98 6.21
CA PHE A 299 -15.43 -6.99 6.81
C PHE A 299 -15.40 -7.16 8.34
N VAL A 300 -14.67 -8.19 8.83
CA VAL A 300 -14.58 -8.48 10.28
C VAL A 300 -13.94 -7.33 11.04
N GLY A 301 -12.90 -6.74 10.48
CA GLY A 301 -12.25 -5.60 11.09
C GLY A 301 -13.14 -4.37 11.17
N LEU A 302 -13.81 -4.00 10.07
CA LEU A 302 -14.77 -2.87 10.06
C LEU A 302 -15.94 -3.09 11.00
N LEU A 303 -16.50 -4.31 11.02
CA LEU A 303 -17.57 -4.68 11.93
C LEU A 303 -17.12 -4.57 13.39
N GLY A 304 -15.94 -5.12 13.72
CA GLY A 304 -15.37 -5.07 15.07
C GLY A 304 -15.13 -3.63 15.55
N MET A 305 -14.55 -2.80 14.68
CA MET A 305 -14.37 -1.36 14.98
C MET A 305 -15.71 -0.64 15.17
N GLY A 306 -16.71 -0.92 14.32
CA GLY A 306 -18.05 -0.35 14.45
C GLY A 306 -18.74 -0.72 15.77
N ILE A 307 -18.64 -2.01 16.18
CA ILE A 307 -19.18 -2.48 17.47
C ILE A 307 -18.48 -1.79 18.64
N CYS A 308 -17.15 -1.75 18.63
CA CYS A 308 -16.35 -1.04 19.64
C CYS A 308 -16.75 0.43 19.71
N GLY A 309 -16.99 1.06 18.55
CA GLY A 309 -17.36 2.46 18.48
C GLY A 309 -18.74 2.78 19.05
N ILE A 310 -19.76 1.97 18.77
CA ILE A 310 -21.09 2.12 19.41
C ILE A 310 -20.99 1.89 20.91
N ALA A 311 -20.25 0.85 21.34
CA ALA A 311 -20.02 0.60 22.76
C ALA A 311 -19.29 1.77 23.45
N TYR A 312 -18.29 2.37 22.77
CA TYR A 312 -17.57 3.55 23.25
C TYR A 312 -18.48 4.78 23.36
N ALA A 313 -19.34 5.04 22.37
CA ALA A 313 -20.32 6.13 22.43
C ALA A 313 -21.25 6.00 23.65
N SER A 314 -21.49 4.77 24.12
CA SER A 314 -22.33 4.46 25.27
C SER A 314 -21.53 4.33 26.59
N ALA A 315 -20.20 4.39 26.53
CA ALA A 315 -19.34 4.19 27.69
C ALA A 315 -19.58 5.24 28.78
N THR A 316 -19.56 4.78 30.03
CA THR A 316 -19.72 5.62 31.24
C THR A 316 -18.52 5.54 32.16
N SER A 317 -17.53 4.70 31.85
CA SER A 317 -16.32 4.53 32.66
C SER A 317 -15.07 4.57 31.78
N ILE A 318 -14.02 5.18 32.29
CA ILE A 318 -12.74 5.36 31.61
C ILE A 318 -12.05 4.02 31.32
N PRO A 319 -11.96 3.06 32.25
CA PRO A 319 -11.33 1.76 31.96
C PRO A 319 -12.02 1.00 30.81
N LEU A 320 -13.34 1.08 30.74
CA LEU A 320 -14.10 0.48 29.63
C LEU A 320 -13.80 1.20 28.31
N ALA A 321 -13.74 2.52 28.32
CA ALA A 321 -13.43 3.34 27.15
C ALA A 321 -12.03 3.00 26.61
N ILE A 322 -11.01 2.92 27.46
CA ILE A 322 -9.65 2.53 27.12
C ILE A 322 -9.62 1.12 26.51
N LEU A 323 -10.30 0.17 27.13
CA LEU A 323 -10.37 -1.20 26.62
C LEU A 323 -11.01 -1.27 25.23
N LEU A 324 -12.11 -0.55 25.00
CA LEU A 324 -12.83 -0.54 23.73
C LEU A 324 -11.98 0.08 22.60
N VAL A 325 -11.24 1.14 22.88
CA VAL A 325 -10.38 1.78 21.87
C VAL A 325 -9.16 0.88 21.57
N MET A 326 -8.58 0.22 22.58
CA MET A 326 -7.53 -0.78 22.37
C MET A 326 -8.02 -1.95 21.50
N ILE A 327 -9.22 -2.48 21.75
CA ILE A 327 -9.81 -3.54 20.93
C ILE A 327 -10.12 -3.03 19.51
N SER A 328 -10.57 -1.79 19.37
CA SER A 328 -10.75 -1.14 18.06
C SER A 328 -9.43 -1.06 17.28
N GLY A 329 -8.34 -0.71 17.96
CA GLY A 329 -6.98 -0.76 17.39
C GLY A 329 -6.60 -2.15 16.90
N PHE A 330 -6.93 -3.20 17.66
CA PHE A 330 -6.72 -4.58 17.22
C PHE A 330 -7.46 -4.90 15.92
N PHE A 331 -8.73 -4.52 15.77
CA PHE A 331 -9.51 -4.75 14.55
C PHE A 331 -9.08 -3.88 13.37
N ASN A 332 -8.45 -2.73 13.61
CA ASN A 332 -7.93 -1.87 12.56
C ASN A 332 -6.79 -2.54 11.78
N SER A 333 -5.94 -3.31 12.43
CA SER A 333 -4.78 -3.94 11.80
C SER A 333 -5.16 -4.96 10.70
N PRO A 334 -6.03 -5.96 10.94
CA PRO A 334 -6.51 -6.86 9.89
C PRO A 334 -7.12 -6.12 8.69
N THR A 335 -7.91 -5.08 8.95
CA THR A 335 -8.51 -4.24 7.90
C THR A 335 -7.43 -3.56 7.06
N SER A 336 -6.43 -2.98 7.69
CA SER A 336 -5.35 -2.25 7.02
C SER A 336 -4.48 -3.18 6.17
N VAL A 337 -4.06 -4.32 6.72
CA VAL A 337 -3.24 -5.31 6.02
C VAL A 337 -4.00 -5.91 4.84
N ALA A 338 -5.22 -6.40 5.07
CA ALA A 338 -6.03 -7.03 4.02
C ALA A 338 -6.34 -6.05 2.87
N ARG A 339 -6.67 -4.80 3.19
CA ARG A 339 -6.89 -3.75 2.19
C ARG A 339 -5.64 -3.46 1.37
N SER A 340 -4.47 -3.37 2.00
CA SER A 340 -3.19 -3.17 1.29
C SER A 340 -2.89 -4.32 0.34
N VAL A 341 -3.12 -5.56 0.77
CA VAL A 341 -2.94 -6.75 -0.07
C VAL A 341 -3.92 -6.74 -1.25
N LEU A 342 -5.21 -6.41 -1.02
CA LEU A 342 -6.19 -6.30 -2.09
C LEU A 342 -5.81 -5.22 -3.11
N LEU A 343 -5.36 -4.05 -2.65
CA LEU A 343 -4.91 -2.98 -3.53
C LEU A 343 -3.70 -3.42 -4.37
N GLN A 344 -2.72 -4.09 -3.74
CA GLN A 344 -1.54 -4.61 -4.43
C GLN A 344 -1.87 -5.68 -5.47
N ARG A 345 -2.76 -6.61 -5.13
CA ARG A 345 -3.12 -7.74 -6.00
C ARG A 345 -3.94 -7.31 -7.21
N ASN A 346 -4.77 -6.29 -7.06
CA ASN A 346 -5.67 -5.82 -8.12
C ASN A 346 -5.10 -4.64 -8.93
N THR A 347 -3.84 -4.25 -8.69
CA THR A 347 -3.18 -3.17 -9.43
C THR A 347 -2.03 -3.75 -10.26
N PRO A 348 -2.00 -3.53 -11.59
CA PRO A 348 -0.87 -3.88 -12.45
C PRO A 348 0.44 -3.29 -11.92
N ARG A 349 1.55 -4.02 -12.10
CA ARG A 349 2.86 -3.63 -11.50
C ARG A 349 3.35 -2.26 -11.97
N ASP A 350 3.17 -1.98 -13.25
CA ASP A 350 3.54 -0.72 -13.91
C ASP A 350 2.71 0.48 -13.45
N LEU A 351 1.48 0.25 -12.98
CA LEU A 351 0.58 1.29 -12.46
C LEU A 351 0.56 1.34 -10.93
N ARG A 352 1.21 0.40 -10.25
CA ARG A 352 1.10 0.25 -8.79
C ARG A 352 1.46 1.53 -8.03
N GLY A 353 2.59 2.15 -8.35
CA GLY A 353 2.99 3.41 -7.72
C GLY A 353 1.97 4.53 -7.94
N ARG A 354 1.43 4.65 -9.18
CA ARG A 354 0.44 5.68 -9.54
C ARG A 354 -0.89 5.48 -8.81
N VAL A 355 -1.38 4.23 -8.75
CA VAL A 355 -2.65 3.89 -8.08
C VAL A 355 -2.52 4.07 -6.57
N PHE A 356 -1.40 3.65 -5.96
CA PHE A 356 -1.16 3.85 -4.54
C PHE A 356 -1.08 5.34 -4.18
N SER A 357 -0.35 6.13 -4.97
CA SER A 357 -0.26 7.58 -4.78
C SER A 357 -1.65 8.24 -4.85
N ALA A 358 -2.44 7.90 -5.87
CA ALA A 358 -3.81 8.38 -6.01
C ALA A 358 -4.70 7.97 -4.83
N TYR A 359 -4.61 6.71 -4.42
CA TYR A 359 -5.38 6.19 -3.29
C TYR A 359 -5.03 6.91 -1.97
N TYR A 360 -3.74 7.15 -1.69
CA TYR A 360 -3.32 7.83 -0.47
C TYR A 360 -3.71 9.31 -0.46
N VAL A 361 -3.59 10.02 -1.58
CA VAL A 361 -4.05 11.40 -1.70
C VAL A 361 -5.56 11.49 -1.43
N MET A 362 -6.36 10.63 -2.04
CA MET A 362 -7.80 10.59 -1.82
C MET A 362 -8.14 10.20 -0.37
N ARG A 363 -7.42 9.26 0.20
CA ARG A 363 -7.53 8.90 1.63
C ARG A 363 -7.35 10.12 2.51
N ASP A 364 -6.28 10.88 2.31
CA ASP A 364 -5.93 12.02 3.17
C ASP A 364 -6.95 13.14 3.04
N VAL A 365 -7.45 13.40 1.81
CA VAL A 365 -8.54 14.36 1.59
C VAL A 365 -9.80 13.95 2.36
N ILE A 366 -10.21 12.69 2.26
CA ILE A 366 -11.43 12.19 2.93
C ILE A 366 -11.26 12.19 4.46
N PHE A 367 -10.07 11.85 4.94
CA PHE A 367 -9.74 11.91 6.35
C PHE A 367 -9.82 13.35 6.89
N LEU A 368 -9.28 14.33 6.17
CA LEU A 368 -9.40 15.76 6.52
C LEU A 368 -10.85 16.24 6.52
N LEU A 369 -11.68 15.78 5.57
CA LEU A 369 -13.12 16.08 5.59
C LEU A 369 -13.82 15.51 6.83
N GLY A 370 -13.41 14.32 7.26
CA GLY A 370 -13.87 13.72 8.52
C GLY A 370 -13.47 14.57 9.73
N MET A 371 -12.21 15.01 9.80
CA MET A 371 -11.74 15.91 10.87
C MET A 371 -12.52 17.22 10.90
N ALA A 372 -12.77 17.82 9.75
CA ALA A 372 -13.59 19.04 9.66
C ALA A 372 -15.03 18.79 10.16
N GLY A 373 -15.61 17.64 9.79
CA GLY A 373 -16.94 17.24 10.25
C GLY A 373 -17.04 17.06 11.77
N ALA A 374 -15.94 16.71 12.43
CA ALA A 374 -15.91 16.57 13.88
C ALA A 374 -16.10 17.90 14.63
N GLY A 375 -15.87 19.05 13.98
CA GLY A 375 -16.20 20.37 14.53
C GLY A 375 -17.68 20.55 14.89
N LEU A 376 -18.57 19.72 14.32
CA LEU A 376 -19.98 19.67 14.73
C LEU A 376 -20.18 19.28 16.21
N ALA A 377 -19.16 18.72 16.87
CA ALA A 377 -19.24 18.39 18.30
C ALA A 377 -19.32 19.62 19.22
N ASP A 378 -19.13 20.81 18.69
CA ASP A 378 -19.37 22.06 19.43
C ASP A 378 -20.87 22.41 19.54
N ILE A 379 -21.73 21.85 18.67
CA ILE A 379 -23.17 22.07 18.62
C ILE A 379 -24.02 20.79 18.75
N VAL A 380 -23.43 19.64 18.48
CA VAL A 380 -24.06 18.31 18.56
C VAL A 380 -23.35 17.50 19.63
N ASN A 381 -24.09 16.68 20.38
CA ASN A 381 -23.47 15.82 21.39
C ASN A 381 -22.45 14.88 20.76
N VAL A 382 -21.24 14.84 21.32
CA VAL A 382 -20.10 14.06 20.81
C VAL A 382 -20.42 12.57 20.71
N ARG A 383 -21.25 12.02 21.62
CA ARG A 383 -21.67 10.61 21.58
C ARG A 383 -22.46 10.27 20.32
N ILE A 384 -23.31 11.20 19.87
CA ILE A 384 -24.10 11.04 18.64
C ILE A 384 -23.16 11.01 17.42
N LEU A 385 -22.16 11.87 17.38
CA LEU A 385 -21.20 11.91 16.26
C LEU A 385 -20.31 10.66 16.24
N ILE A 386 -19.89 10.15 17.40
CA ILE A 386 -19.15 8.89 17.49
C ILE A 386 -20.02 7.71 17.03
N ALA A 387 -21.30 7.67 17.45
CA ALA A 387 -22.25 6.67 16.99
C ALA A 387 -22.45 6.76 15.46
N PHE A 388 -22.59 7.98 14.91
CA PHE A 388 -22.67 8.20 13.47
C PHE A 388 -21.43 7.68 12.73
N ALA A 389 -20.22 8.03 13.21
CA ALA A 389 -18.98 7.51 12.65
C ALA A 389 -18.92 5.97 12.68
N SER A 390 -19.44 5.36 13.76
CA SER A 390 -19.50 3.90 13.89
C SER A 390 -20.52 3.27 12.92
N VAL A 391 -21.64 3.94 12.67
CA VAL A 391 -22.62 3.53 11.64
C VAL A 391 -22.01 3.58 10.23
N LEU A 392 -21.16 4.54 9.95
CA LEU A 392 -20.41 4.57 8.66
C LEU A 392 -19.49 3.35 8.52
N LEU A 393 -18.86 2.88 9.61
CA LEU A 393 -18.06 1.65 9.59
C LEU A 393 -18.93 0.42 9.33
N PHE A 394 -20.15 0.34 9.88
CA PHE A 394 -21.10 -0.73 9.53
C PHE A 394 -21.53 -0.63 8.07
N GLY A 395 -21.76 0.57 7.55
CA GLY A 395 -22.05 0.78 6.13
C GLY A 395 -20.89 0.31 5.23
N ALA A 396 -19.66 0.63 5.61
CA ALA A 396 -18.45 0.18 4.92
C ALA A 396 -18.31 -1.36 4.99
N ALA A 397 -18.56 -1.97 6.15
CA ALA A 397 -18.56 -3.43 6.33
C ALA A 397 -19.64 -4.11 5.47
N ALA A 398 -20.87 -3.61 5.52
CA ALA A 398 -21.95 -4.12 4.70
C ALA A 398 -21.64 -4.00 3.21
N TYR A 399 -21.14 -2.84 2.78
CA TYR A 399 -20.73 -2.65 1.39
C TYR A 399 -19.60 -3.60 0.98
N ALA A 400 -18.61 -3.85 1.86
CA ALA A 400 -17.52 -4.79 1.57
C ALA A 400 -18.01 -6.22 1.33
N LEU A 401 -19.13 -6.65 1.94
CA LEU A 401 -19.72 -7.97 1.71
C LEU A 401 -20.38 -8.12 0.33
N PHE A 402 -20.98 -7.03 -0.17
CA PHE A 402 -21.79 -7.06 -1.39
C PHE A 402 -21.10 -6.38 -2.56
N ALA A 403 -19.97 -5.72 -2.31
CA ALA A 403 -19.26 -4.94 -3.33
C ALA A 403 -18.85 -5.82 -4.52
N PRO A 404 -19.10 -5.37 -5.75
CA PRO A 404 -18.75 -6.11 -6.95
C PRO A 404 -17.24 -6.38 -7.03
N GLY A 405 -16.87 -7.63 -7.32
CA GLY A 405 -15.48 -8.08 -7.41
C GLY A 405 -14.74 -8.24 -6.08
N LEU A 406 -15.30 -7.73 -4.97
CA LEU A 406 -14.68 -7.78 -3.64
C LEU A 406 -15.48 -8.65 -2.66
N GLY A 407 -16.80 -8.61 -2.75
CA GLY A 407 -17.71 -9.22 -1.76
C GLY A 407 -17.72 -10.75 -1.79
N LEU A 408 -18.12 -11.35 -0.67
CA LEU A 408 -18.29 -12.81 -0.53
C LEU A 408 -19.25 -13.40 -1.56
N ALA A 409 -20.26 -12.64 -1.98
CA ALA A 409 -21.19 -13.07 -3.01
C ALA A 409 -20.49 -13.26 -4.36
N SER A 410 -19.59 -12.34 -4.75
CA SER A 410 -18.79 -12.44 -5.97
C SER A 410 -17.84 -13.64 -5.92
N LEU A 411 -17.17 -13.85 -4.77
CA LEU A 411 -16.28 -15.00 -4.57
C LEU A 411 -17.04 -16.34 -4.59
N ARG A 412 -18.23 -16.41 -3.96
CA ARG A 412 -19.08 -17.60 -3.99
C ARG A 412 -19.64 -17.85 -5.38
N ALA A 413 -20.07 -16.81 -6.08
CA ALA A 413 -20.55 -16.94 -7.46
C ALA A 413 -19.43 -17.41 -8.40
N ALA A 414 -18.21 -16.89 -8.27
CA ALA A 414 -17.05 -17.35 -9.01
C ALA A 414 -16.74 -18.82 -8.74
N ARG A 415 -16.74 -19.23 -7.46
CA ARG A 415 -16.55 -20.63 -7.05
C ARG A 415 -17.65 -21.55 -7.59
N ALA A 416 -18.92 -21.15 -7.46
CA ALA A 416 -20.04 -21.94 -7.95
C ALA A 416 -19.98 -22.17 -9.46
N ARG A 417 -19.57 -21.16 -10.25
CA ARG A 417 -19.37 -21.30 -11.71
C ARG A 417 -18.23 -22.27 -12.05
N LEU A 418 -17.13 -22.20 -11.30
CA LEU A 418 -16.03 -23.17 -11.47
C LEU A 418 -16.47 -24.59 -11.15
N GLU A 419 -17.26 -24.78 -10.07
CA GLU A 419 -17.81 -26.07 -9.68
C GLU A 419 -18.84 -26.60 -10.71
N GLU A 420 -19.69 -25.73 -11.25
CA GLU A 420 -20.71 -26.08 -12.27
C GLU A 420 -20.05 -26.45 -13.61
N ALA A 421 -19.00 -25.74 -13.99
CA ALA A 421 -18.22 -26.03 -15.20
C ALA A 421 -17.27 -27.22 -15.06
N ALA A 422 -17.03 -27.69 -13.82
CA ALA A 422 -16.20 -28.85 -13.55
C ALA A 422 -16.81 -30.13 -14.20
N GLY A 423 -16.05 -30.80 -15.06
CA GLY A 423 -16.51 -31.99 -15.77
C GLY A 423 -17.14 -31.74 -17.14
N ALA A 424 -17.44 -30.49 -17.50
CA ALA A 424 -17.78 -30.18 -18.87
C ALA A 424 -16.53 -30.17 -19.78
N PRO A 425 -16.60 -30.64 -21.02
CA PRO A 425 -15.46 -30.52 -21.94
C PRO A 425 -15.06 -29.07 -22.14
N ALA A 426 -13.74 -28.80 -22.19
CA ALA A 426 -13.26 -27.46 -22.47
C ALA A 426 -13.75 -26.98 -23.85
N LEU A 427 -14.07 -25.70 -23.94
CA LEU A 427 -14.56 -25.03 -25.16
C LEU A 427 -15.87 -25.63 -25.76
N ALA A 428 -16.68 -26.31 -24.95
CA ALA A 428 -17.97 -26.84 -25.40
C ALA A 428 -18.93 -25.66 -25.79
N GLY A 429 -19.60 -25.82 -26.93
CA GLY A 429 -20.57 -24.82 -27.39
C GLY A 429 -19.98 -23.51 -27.94
N THR A 430 -18.65 -23.42 -28.09
CA THR A 430 -18.00 -22.23 -28.63
C THR A 430 -18.01 -22.21 -30.17
N THR A 431 -18.05 -21.02 -30.78
CA THR A 431 -17.82 -20.82 -32.21
C THR A 431 -16.41 -20.31 -32.43
N PHE A 432 -15.81 -20.67 -33.57
CA PHE A 432 -14.45 -20.27 -33.93
C PHE A 432 -14.42 -19.72 -35.35
N ARG A 433 -13.73 -18.59 -35.53
CA ARG A 433 -13.41 -18.01 -36.82
C ARG A 433 -11.96 -17.54 -36.89
N PRO A 434 -11.31 -17.51 -38.05
CA PRO A 434 -10.03 -16.87 -38.21
C PRO A 434 -10.05 -15.41 -37.73
N ALA A 435 -8.95 -14.97 -37.11
CA ALA A 435 -8.81 -13.58 -36.69
C ALA A 435 -8.56 -12.66 -37.91
N THR A 436 -8.95 -11.41 -37.78
CA THR A 436 -8.73 -10.36 -38.77
C THR A 436 -7.91 -9.22 -38.17
N LEU A 437 -7.41 -8.31 -39.02
CA LEU A 437 -6.72 -7.10 -38.51
C LEU A 437 -7.66 -6.20 -37.69
N ALA A 438 -8.97 -6.24 -37.94
CA ALA A 438 -9.93 -5.51 -37.11
C ALA A 438 -9.99 -6.09 -35.68
N ASP A 439 -9.88 -7.40 -35.50
CA ASP A 439 -9.82 -8.03 -34.18
C ASP A 439 -8.50 -7.65 -33.45
N PHE A 440 -7.43 -7.50 -34.22
CA PHE A 440 -6.16 -7.01 -33.67
C PHE A 440 -6.24 -5.52 -33.27
N ASP A 441 -6.95 -4.69 -34.02
CA ASP A 441 -7.18 -3.29 -33.66
C ASP A 441 -8.05 -3.19 -32.39
N MET A 442 -9.01 -4.11 -32.20
CA MET A 442 -9.74 -4.23 -30.92
C MET A 442 -8.78 -4.58 -29.77
N LEU A 443 -7.85 -5.51 -29.99
CA LEU A 443 -6.81 -5.84 -29.00
C LEU A 443 -5.96 -4.61 -28.66
N ILE A 444 -5.51 -3.83 -29.66
CA ILE A 444 -4.75 -2.59 -29.43
C ILE A 444 -5.57 -1.59 -28.60
N GLY A 445 -6.87 -1.48 -28.85
CA GLY A 445 -7.75 -0.62 -28.08
C GLY A 445 -7.80 -0.97 -26.58
N LYS A 446 -7.64 -2.26 -26.25
CA LYS A 446 -7.60 -2.76 -24.86
C LYS A 446 -6.16 -2.84 -24.29
N LEU A 447 -5.20 -3.18 -25.13
CA LEU A 447 -3.78 -3.35 -24.81
C LEU A 447 -2.90 -2.50 -25.75
N PRO A 448 -2.74 -1.20 -25.51
CA PRO A 448 -2.00 -0.28 -26.39
C PRO A 448 -0.54 -0.69 -26.63
N THR A 449 0.04 -1.52 -25.74
CA THR A 449 1.41 -2.06 -25.88
C THR A 449 1.59 -2.82 -27.19
N PHE A 450 0.54 -3.50 -27.67
CA PHE A 450 0.58 -4.24 -28.95
C PHE A 450 0.63 -3.34 -30.19
N ALA A 451 0.36 -2.04 -30.06
CA ALA A 451 0.57 -1.07 -31.13
C ALA A 451 2.04 -0.93 -31.55
N ARG A 452 2.98 -1.38 -30.72
CA ARG A 452 4.43 -1.37 -31.01
C ARG A 452 4.84 -2.41 -32.05
N LEU A 453 3.99 -3.40 -32.38
CA LEU A 453 4.28 -4.36 -33.44
C LEU A 453 4.31 -3.67 -34.80
N SER A 454 5.30 -4.00 -35.62
CA SER A 454 5.36 -3.56 -37.01
C SER A 454 4.20 -4.14 -37.83
N PRO A 455 3.83 -3.56 -38.97
CA PRO A 455 2.77 -4.10 -39.80
C PRO A 455 2.94 -5.57 -40.17
N GLN A 456 4.17 -5.99 -40.48
CA GLN A 456 4.50 -7.38 -40.79
C GLN A 456 4.32 -8.32 -39.58
N GLN A 457 4.70 -7.84 -38.37
CA GLN A 457 4.49 -8.61 -37.15
C GLN A 457 3.01 -8.74 -36.79
N ARG A 458 2.19 -7.70 -37.04
CA ARG A 458 0.73 -7.73 -36.86
C ARG A 458 0.08 -8.76 -37.77
N GLU A 459 0.44 -8.76 -39.06
CA GLU A 459 -0.07 -9.74 -40.02
C GLU A 459 0.33 -11.17 -39.63
N ALA A 460 1.58 -11.38 -39.19
CA ALA A 460 2.05 -12.67 -38.72
C ALA A 460 1.31 -13.13 -37.47
N PHE A 461 1.06 -12.23 -36.51
CA PHE A 461 0.32 -12.53 -35.28
C PHE A 461 -1.13 -12.94 -35.55
N VAL A 462 -1.80 -12.25 -36.49
CA VAL A 462 -3.21 -12.50 -36.84
C VAL A 462 -3.37 -13.75 -37.71
N ARG A 463 -2.38 -14.08 -38.55
CA ARG A 463 -2.45 -15.18 -39.50
C ARG A 463 -2.84 -16.53 -38.89
N ASP A 464 -2.25 -16.83 -37.73
CA ASP A 464 -2.44 -18.10 -37.05
C ASP A 464 -3.40 -17.98 -35.84
N ALA A 465 -3.89 -16.77 -35.55
CA ALA A 465 -4.83 -16.50 -34.49
C ALA A 465 -6.28 -16.73 -34.93
N GLY A 466 -7.15 -16.99 -33.96
CA GLY A 466 -8.59 -17.12 -34.18
C GLY A 466 -9.40 -16.37 -33.12
N VAL A 467 -10.60 -15.98 -33.49
CA VAL A 467 -11.57 -15.41 -32.54
C VAL A 467 -12.55 -16.50 -32.15
N ARG A 468 -12.75 -16.63 -30.86
CA ARG A 468 -13.67 -17.60 -30.26
C ARG A 468 -14.74 -16.89 -29.47
N GLU A 469 -16.00 -17.13 -29.81
CA GLU A 469 -17.14 -16.70 -29.03
C GLU A 469 -17.48 -17.79 -28.01
N VAL A 470 -17.55 -17.40 -26.77
CA VAL A 470 -17.66 -18.32 -25.64
C VAL A 470 -18.87 -17.92 -24.79
N PRO A 471 -19.91 -18.77 -24.69
CA PRO A 471 -21.04 -18.55 -23.82
C PRO A 471 -20.64 -18.49 -22.35
N ALA A 472 -21.41 -17.74 -21.55
CA ALA A 472 -21.26 -17.71 -20.09
C ALA A 472 -21.31 -19.13 -19.48
N GLY A 473 -20.50 -19.40 -18.47
CA GLY A 473 -20.40 -20.70 -17.81
C GLY A 473 -19.56 -21.75 -18.55
N THR A 474 -19.05 -21.45 -19.74
CA THR A 474 -18.20 -22.39 -20.50
C THR A 474 -16.80 -22.47 -19.89
N ARG A 475 -16.29 -23.69 -19.66
CA ARG A 475 -14.89 -23.91 -19.30
C ARG A 475 -14.01 -23.72 -20.54
N ILE A 476 -13.12 -22.73 -20.49
CA ILE A 476 -12.21 -22.37 -21.60
C ILE A 476 -10.92 -23.17 -21.52
N VAL A 477 -10.39 -23.30 -20.32
CA VAL A 477 -9.14 -23.99 -20.03
C VAL A 477 -9.36 -24.98 -18.91
N GLU A 478 -8.79 -26.18 -19.04
CA GLU A 478 -8.82 -27.23 -18.01
C GLU A 478 -7.45 -27.35 -17.34
N HIS A 479 -7.43 -27.41 -16.00
CA HIS A 479 -6.21 -27.64 -15.21
C HIS A 479 -5.54 -28.96 -15.62
N GLY A 480 -4.23 -28.94 -15.83
CA GLY A 480 -3.46 -30.13 -16.25
C GLY A 480 -3.47 -30.43 -17.75
N ASP A 481 -4.29 -29.73 -18.56
CA ASP A 481 -4.29 -29.89 -20.01
C ASP A 481 -2.99 -29.38 -20.64
N THR A 482 -2.58 -29.99 -21.77
CA THR A 482 -1.33 -29.70 -22.48
C THR A 482 -1.50 -28.73 -23.66
N ALA A 483 -2.67 -28.11 -23.81
CA ALA A 483 -2.91 -27.17 -24.89
C ALA A 483 -2.02 -25.91 -24.82
N SER A 484 -1.52 -25.45 -25.96
CA SER A 484 -0.44 -24.45 -26.06
C SER A 484 -0.90 -23.05 -26.54
N ALA A 485 -2.20 -22.75 -26.58
CA ALA A 485 -2.69 -21.42 -26.97
C ALA A 485 -2.81 -20.49 -25.75
N ALA A 486 -2.63 -19.17 -25.95
CA ALA A 486 -3.01 -18.11 -25.03
C ALA A 486 -4.30 -17.45 -25.51
N TYR A 487 -5.09 -16.92 -24.60
CA TYR A 487 -6.37 -16.27 -24.87
C TYR A 487 -6.35 -14.83 -24.38
N PHE A 488 -6.67 -13.88 -25.24
CA PHE A 488 -6.87 -12.46 -24.89
C PHE A 488 -8.34 -12.15 -24.88
N ILE A 489 -8.85 -11.51 -23.84
CA ILE A 489 -10.26 -11.15 -23.69
C ILE A 489 -10.49 -9.84 -24.45
N LEU A 490 -11.17 -9.92 -25.58
CA LEU A 490 -11.57 -8.73 -26.36
C LEU A 490 -12.85 -8.11 -25.80
N ASP A 491 -13.78 -8.95 -25.34
CA ASP A 491 -15.02 -8.57 -24.69
C ASP A 491 -15.44 -9.64 -23.69
N GLY A 492 -16.12 -9.24 -22.59
CA GLY A 492 -16.58 -10.15 -21.56
C GLY A 492 -15.62 -10.31 -20.38
N SER A 493 -15.72 -11.46 -19.67
CA SER A 493 -14.89 -11.76 -18.50
C SER A 493 -14.79 -13.25 -18.20
N ALA A 494 -13.73 -13.65 -17.50
CA ALA A 494 -13.49 -15.03 -17.12
C ALA A 494 -12.88 -15.13 -15.71
N THR A 495 -13.16 -16.23 -15.00
CA THR A 495 -12.60 -16.53 -13.68
C THR A 495 -11.68 -17.74 -13.76
N ALA A 496 -10.47 -17.59 -13.19
CA ALA A 496 -9.51 -18.68 -13.01
C ALA A 496 -9.58 -19.26 -11.60
N GLY A 497 -9.46 -20.58 -11.46
CA GLY A 497 -9.42 -21.29 -10.18
C GLY A 497 -8.68 -22.62 -10.25
N ILE A 498 -8.22 -23.11 -9.09
CA ILE A 498 -7.58 -24.42 -8.96
C ILE A 498 -8.52 -25.36 -8.25
N PRO A 499 -8.71 -26.60 -8.75
CA PRO A 499 -9.47 -27.61 -8.02
C PRO A 499 -8.72 -28.02 -6.74
N GLU A 500 -9.43 -28.08 -5.62
CA GLU A 500 -8.93 -28.51 -4.30
C GLU A 500 -9.86 -29.56 -3.69
N ASP A 501 -9.39 -30.32 -2.69
CA ASP A 501 -10.20 -31.27 -1.93
C ASP A 501 -11.42 -30.57 -1.33
N GLY A 502 -12.60 -30.78 -1.93
CA GLY A 502 -13.86 -30.19 -1.52
C GLY A 502 -14.30 -28.94 -2.28
N GLY A 503 -13.76 -28.65 -3.47
CA GLY A 503 -14.26 -27.61 -4.38
C GLY A 503 -13.16 -26.87 -5.15
N TYR A 504 -13.35 -25.58 -5.35
CA TYR A 504 -12.40 -24.72 -6.08
C TYR A 504 -11.86 -23.59 -5.22
N ARG A 505 -10.55 -23.33 -5.36
CA ARG A 505 -9.93 -22.08 -4.89
C ARG A 505 -9.86 -21.09 -6.06
N GLY A 506 -10.64 -20.01 -6.00
CA GLY A 506 -10.57 -18.93 -6.98
C GLY A 506 -9.23 -18.20 -6.93
N LEU A 507 -8.60 -17.98 -8.08
CA LEU A 507 -7.33 -17.29 -8.21
C LEU A 507 -7.48 -15.83 -8.64
N SER A 508 -8.24 -15.59 -9.70
CA SER A 508 -8.47 -14.25 -10.25
C SER A 508 -9.67 -14.21 -11.18
N THR A 509 -10.36 -13.08 -11.22
CA THR A 509 -11.28 -12.71 -12.31
C THR A 509 -10.55 -11.81 -13.28
N MET A 510 -10.74 -12.04 -14.56
CA MET A 510 -10.10 -11.37 -15.68
C MET A 510 -11.19 -10.72 -16.52
N GLY A 511 -10.95 -9.51 -17.00
CA GLY A 511 -11.86 -8.76 -17.87
C GLY A 511 -11.24 -8.40 -19.22
N GLU A 512 -11.89 -7.49 -19.93
CA GLU A 512 -11.42 -6.99 -21.22
C GLU A 512 -9.97 -6.46 -21.15
N GLY A 513 -9.13 -6.86 -22.10
CA GLY A 513 -7.70 -6.54 -22.11
C GLY A 513 -6.83 -7.46 -21.24
N ASP A 514 -7.42 -8.32 -20.41
CA ASP A 514 -6.65 -9.39 -19.77
C ASP A 514 -6.40 -10.56 -20.71
N PHE A 515 -5.42 -11.40 -20.37
CA PHE A 515 -5.11 -12.61 -21.14
C PHE A 515 -4.75 -13.75 -20.21
N PHE A 516 -4.93 -14.99 -20.63
CA PHE A 516 -4.63 -16.19 -19.84
C PHE A 516 -4.12 -17.33 -20.72
N GLY A 517 -3.59 -18.38 -20.10
CA GLY A 517 -3.01 -19.52 -20.79
C GLY A 517 -1.57 -19.27 -21.28
N GLU A 518 -1.02 -18.09 -21.03
CA GLU A 518 0.33 -17.65 -21.41
C GLU A 518 1.42 -18.51 -20.76
N ILE A 519 1.19 -19.01 -19.53
CA ILE A 519 2.14 -19.87 -18.81
C ILE A 519 2.39 -21.11 -19.65
N ALA A 520 1.35 -21.86 -19.99
CA ALA A 520 1.45 -23.06 -20.80
C ALA A 520 2.00 -22.77 -22.21
N ALA A 521 1.53 -21.68 -22.84
CA ALA A 521 1.97 -21.30 -24.18
C ALA A 521 3.46 -20.96 -24.28
N LEU A 522 4.02 -20.31 -23.25
CA LEU A 522 5.43 -19.90 -23.25
C LEU A 522 6.36 -20.98 -22.71
N THR A 523 5.94 -21.70 -21.68
CA THR A 523 6.78 -22.68 -20.98
C THR A 523 6.62 -24.11 -21.48
N GLY A 524 5.51 -24.44 -22.17
CA GLY A 524 5.15 -25.81 -22.54
C GLY A 524 4.66 -26.67 -21.36
N SER A 525 4.50 -26.06 -20.17
CA SER A 525 3.96 -26.73 -18.98
C SER A 525 2.46 -26.99 -19.12
N PRO A 526 1.89 -27.96 -18.41
CA PRO A 526 0.44 -28.12 -18.32
C PRO A 526 -0.26 -26.85 -17.79
N ARG A 527 -1.54 -26.70 -18.11
CA ARG A 527 -2.38 -25.61 -17.61
C ARG A 527 -2.40 -25.60 -16.08
N THR A 528 -2.17 -24.43 -15.49
CA THR A 528 -2.04 -24.27 -14.04
C THR A 528 -3.35 -24.00 -13.31
N ALA A 529 -4.44 -23.78 -14.04
CA ALA A 529 -5.77 -23.49 -13.49
C ALA A 529 -6.87 -23.82 -14.50
N ASP A 530 -8.08 -24.08 -14.00
CA ASP A 530 -9.30 -23.98 -14.80
C ASP A 530 -9.64 -22.52 -15.05
N VAL A 531 -10.18 -22.21 -16.24
CA VAL A 531 -10.70 -20.89 -16.57
C VAL A 531 -12.10 -21.03 -17.16
N VAL A 532 -13.06 -20.31 -16.58
CA VAL A 532 -14.49 -20.35 -16.94
C VAL A 532 -14.94 -18.95 -17.33
N ALA A 533 -15.71 -18.83 -18.40
CA ALA A 533 -16.32 -17.57 -18.81
C ALA A 533 -17.39 -17.12 -17.81
N ASP A 534 -17.28 -15.91 -17.30
CA ASP A 534 -18.27 -15.33 -16.37
C ASP A 534 -19.50 -14.76 -17.09
N ALA A 535 -19.29 -14.29 -18.32
CA ALA A 535 -20.28 -13.74 -19.24
C ALA A 535 -20.00 -14.25 -20.66
N ASP A 536 -20.94 -14.04 -21.56
CA ASP A 536 -20.67 -14.24 -22.99
C ASP A 536 -19.44 -13.43 -23.36
N SER A 537 -18.43 -14.10 -23.93
CA SER A 537 -17.10 -13.51 -24.08
C SER A 537 -16.56 -13.74 -25.48
N THR A 538 -15.86 -12.73 -26.01
CA THR A 538 -15.11 -12.82 -27.26
C THR A 538 -13.61 -12.88 -26.94
N LEU A 539 -12.99 -14.00 -27.30
CA LEU A 539 -11.59 -14.28 -27.01
C LEU A 539 -10.78 -14.32 -28.30
N LEU A 540 -9.60 -13.70 -28.29
CA LEU A 540 -8.60 -13.90 -29.32
C LEU A 540 -7.66 -15.05 -28.88
N GLU A 541 -7.77 -16.20 -29.52
CA GLU A 541 -6.95 -17.37 -29.31
C GLU A 541 -5.68 -17.26 -30.13
N VAL A 542 -4.53 -17.25 -29.45
CA VAL A 542 -3.21 -17.02 -30.05
C VAL A 542 -2.32 -18.22 -29.79
N PRO A 543 -1.85 -18.92 -30.84
CA PRO A 543 -0.90 -20.04 -30.69
C PRO A 543 0.41 -19.59 -30.02
N ALA A 544 1.07 -20.54 -29.35
CA ALA A 544 2.32 -20.29 -28.65
C ALA A 544 3.42 -19.65 -29.52
N GLU A 545 3.53 -20.08 -30.79
CA GLU A 545 4.54 -19.56 -31.71
C GLU A 545 4.29 -18.08 -32.05
N ALA A 546 3.03 -17.73 -32.31
CA ALA A 546 2.63 -16.35 -32.56
C ALA A 546 2.89 -15.45 -31.33
N LEU A 547 2.56 -15.94 -30.12
CA LEU A 547 2.86 -15.22 -28.88
C LEU A 547 4.38 -15.07 -28.66
N ARG A 548 5.17 -16.13 -28.84
CA ARG A 548 6.64 -16.09 -28.69
C ARG A 548 7.28 -15.10 -29.66
N SER A 549 6.78 -14.99 -30.89
CA SER A 549 7.30 -14.02 -31.88
C SER A 549 7.18 -12.57 -31.41
N THR A 550 6.19 -12.26 -30.58
CA THR A 550 5.98 -10.91 -30.03
C THR A 550 6.93 -10.58 -28.87
N MET A 551 7.56 -11.59 -28.24
CA MET A 551 8.50 -11.41 -27.14
C MET A 551 9.79 -10.67 -27.54
N ASN A 552 10.05 -10.50 -28.83
CA ASN A 552 11.16 -9.69 -29.33
C ASN A 552 10.92 -8.18 -29.16
N VAL A 553 9.70 -7.76 -28.81
CA VAL A 553 9.35 -6.37 -28.49
C VAL A 553 9.44 -6.17 -26.97
N PRO A 554 10.39 -5.36 -26.46
CA PRO A 554 10.67 -5.27 -25.02
C PRO A 554 9.47 -4.87 -24.15
N GLU A 555 8.57 -4.06 -24.67
CA GLU A 555 7.38 -3.63 -23.96
C GLU A 555 6.35 -4.76 -23.80
N ILE A 556 6.15 -5.57 -24.85
CA ILE A 556 5.26 -6.74 -24.79
C ILE A 556 5.87 -7.81 -23.90
N GLN A 557 7.16 -8.05 -24.03
CA GLN A 557 7.90 -8.96 -23.18
C GLN A 557 7.71 -8.60 -21.70
N ARG A 558 7.92 -7.34 -21.33
CA ARG A 558 7.72 -6.85 -19.94
C ARG A 558 6.28 -7.07 -19.46
N LEU A 559 5.28 -6.75 -20.27
CA LEU A 559 3.87 -6.96 -19.94
C LEU A 559 3.58 -8.43 -19.65
N VAL A 560 3.94 -9.33 -20.57
CA VAL A 560 3.66 -10.76 -20.45
C VAL A 560 4.41 -11.37 -19.27
N PHE A 561 5.70 -11.08 -19.09
CA PHE A 561 6.48 -11.61 -17.96
C PHE A 561 6.01 -11.06 -16.59
N SER A 562 5.59 -9.80 -16.52
CA SER A 562 5.05 -9.25 -15.28
C SER A 562 3.75 -9.96 -14.87
N THR A 563 2.88 -10.24 -15.84
CA THR A 563 1.62 -10.97 -15.62
C THR A 563 1.91 -12.42 -15.21
N LEU A 564 2.78 -13.11 -15.94
CA LEU A 564 3.21 -14.48 -15.67
C LEU A 564 3.77 -14.60 -14.24
N THR A 565 4.72 -13.76 -13.87
CA THR A 565 5.32 -13.79 -12.53
C THR A 565 4.28 -13.53 -11.42
N SER A 566 3.34 -12.61 -11.65
CA SER A 566 2.29 -12.32 -10.66
C SER A 566 1.32 -13.49 -10.46
N ARG A 567 1.06 -14.26 -11.52
CA ARG A 567 0.17 -15.43 -11.47
C ARG A 567 0.86 -16.65 -10.87
N LEU A 568 2.13 -16.88 -11.20
CA LEU A 568 2.92 -17.94 -10.58
C LEU A 568 3.06 -17.78 -9.06
N MET A 569 3.08 -16.53 -8.56
CA MET A 569 3.09 -16.28 -7.12
C MET A 569 1.75 -16.55 -6.42
N ARG A 570 0.66 -16.67 -7.17
CA ARG A 570 -0.68 -16.99 -6.64
C ARG A 570 -0.95 -18.50 -6.59
N THR A 571 -0.25 -19.26 -7.43
CA THR A 571 -0.20 -20.72 -7.34
C THR A 571 0.83 -21.07 -6.26
N GLU A 572 0.49 -21.91 -5.29
CA GLU A 572 1.45 -22.35 -4.27
C GLU A 572 2.60 -23.10 -4.96
N ALA A 573 3.82 -22.86 -4.49
CA ALA A 573 5.03 -23.47 -5.07
C ALA A 573 5.05 -25.03 -5.06
N ALA A 574 4.11 -25.65 -4.33
CA ALA A 574 3.92 -27.09 -4.30
C ALA A 574 3.27 -27.64 -5.59
N ASP A 575 2.45 -26.83 -6.27
CA ASP A 575 1.72 -27.23 -7.48
C ASP A 575 2.48 -26.90 -8.78
N LEU A 576 3.61 -26.22 -8.68
CA LEU A 576 4.49 -26.03 -9.83
C LEU A 576 5.19 -27.36 -10.11
N PRO A 577 5.09 -27.93 -11.33
CA PRO A 577 6.03 -28.96 -11.75
C PRO A 577 7.43 -28.37 -11.54
N ARG A 578 8.26 -29.07 -10.76
CA ARG A 578 9.66 -28.66 -10.53
C ARG A 578 10.26 -28.44 -11.91
N LEU A 579 10.47 -27.19 -12.28
CA LEU A 579 11.24 -26.81 -13.45
C LEU A 579 12.65 -27.36 -13.19
N ALA A 580 12.90 -28.58 -13.65
CA ALA A 580 14.14 -29.29 -13.43
C ALA A 580 15.09 -28.98 -14.58
N GLY A 581 16.26 -28.48 -14.25
CA GLY A 581 17.39 -28.42 -15.17
C GLY A 581 17.47 -27.19 -16.08
N PRO A 582 17.63 -27.31 -17.38
CA PRO A 582 18.03 -26.24 -18.31
C PRO A 582 17.06 -25.04 -18.36
N ASP A 583 15.79 -25.21 -17.96
CA ASP A 583 14.80 -24.13 -17.97
C ASP A 583 15.00 -23.08 -16.85
N GLN A 584 15.65 -23.47 -15.75
CA GLN A 584 16.03 -22.48 -14.72
C GLN A 584 17.23 -21.62 -15.16
N GLU A 585 18.13 -22.17 -15.96
CA GLU A 585 19.22 -21.39 -16.57
C GLU A 585 18.69 -20.44 -17.64
N ALA A 586 17.75 -20.89 -18.47
CA ALA A 586 17.09 -20.02 -19.46
C ALA A 586 16.32 -18.87 -18.80
N LEU A 587 15.65 -19.11 -17.66
CA LEU A 587 14.99 -18.05 -16.87
C LEU A 587 15.99 -17.13 -16.15
N ARG A 588 17.16 -17.63 -15.74
CA ARG A 588 18.25 -16.81 -15.19
C ARG A 588 18.90 -15.94 -16.27
N ASP A 589 19.14 -16.49 -17.46
CA ASP A 589 19.73 -15.74 -18.58
C ASP A 589 18.80 -14.64 -19.11
N LEU A 590 17.48 -14.79 -18.95
CA LEU A 590 16.49 -13.75 -19.24
C LEU A 590 16.41 -12.65 -18.16
N ARG A 591 16.89 -12.93 -16.94
CA ARG A 591 16.92 -11.95 -15.82
C ARG A 591 18.13 -11.00 -15.85
N THR A 592 19.19 -11.34 -16.54
CA THR A 592 20.39 -10.51 -16.70
C THR A 592 20.56 -10.12 -18.18
N PRO A 593 20.25 -8.86 -18.57
CA PRO A 593 20.76 -8.38 -19.84
C PRO A 593 22.29 -8.34 -19.71
N ARG A 594 22.98 -9.26 -20.40
CA ARG A 594 24.44 -9.12 -20.57
C ARG A 594 24.68 -7.82 -21.32
N PRO A 595 25.45 -6.86 -20.78
CA PRO A 595 25.95 -5.79 -21.60
C PRO A 595 26.84 -6.44 -22.67
N SER A 596 26.52 -6.26 -23.93
CA SER A 596 27.39 -6.60 -25.04
C SER A 596 28.65 -5.75 -24.92
N VAL A 597 29.67 -6.31 -24.32
CA VAL A 597 31.03 -5.76 -24.42
C VAL A 597 31.51 -6.14 -25.82
N GLU A 598 31.20 -5.31 -26.79
CA GLU A 598 31.95 -5.27 -28.03
C GLU A 598 33.38 -4.86 -27.67
N ALA A 599 34.29 -5.80 -27.88
CA ALA A 599 35.72 -5.58 -27.73
C ALA A 599 36.16 -4.48 -28.67
N LEU A 600 36.50 -3.33 -28.13
CA LEU A 600 37.27 -2.30 -28.87
C LEU A 600 38.63 -2.92 -29.27
N PRO A 601 39.05 -2.83 -30.54
CA PRO A 601 40.35 -3.31 -30.95
C PRO A 601 41.46 -2.51 -30.32
N ARG A 602 42.38 -3.20 -29.62
CA ARG A 602 43.68 -2.63 -29.21
C ARG A 602 44.52 -2.37 -30.45
N SER A 603 44.65 -1.13 -30.80
CA SER A 603 45.78 -0.64 -31.57
C SER A 603 45.90 0.87 -31.46
N TYR A 604 46.85 1.30 -30.64
CA TYR A 604 47.77 2.43 -30.94
C TYR A 604 48.84 2.47 -29.85
N THR A 605 49.90 1.68 -30.07
CA THR A 605 51.23 2.03 -29.60
C THR A 605 51.81 2.95 -30.65
N GLY A 606 51.98 4.21 -30.31
CA GLY A 606 52.71 5.19 -31.11
C GLY A 606 53.83 5.73 -30.25
N GLU A 607 55.05 5.48 -30.73
CA GLU A 607 56.33 5.82 -30.15
C GLU A 607 56.46 7.31 -29.86
N ALA A 608 57.21 7.57 -28.82
CA ALA A 608 57.84 8.84 -28.50
C ALA A 608 58.99 9.16 -29.48
N ALA A 609 59.13 10.40 -29.85
CA ALA A 609 60.44 11.01 -30.17
C ALA A 609 60.37 12.54 -30.09
N SER A 610 61.32 13.02 -29.34
CA SER A 610 61.90 14.35 -29.09
C SER A 610 61.15 15.32 -28.20
#